data_b6712fcc4b8d6bfff1b125827ad0f5e7
#
_entry.id   b6712fcc4b8d6bfff1b125827ad0f5e7
#
_cell.length_a   1.000
_cell.length_b   1.000
_cell.length_c   1.000
_cell.angle_alpha   90.00
_cell.angle_beta   90.00
_cell.angle_gamma   90.00
#
_symmetry.space_group_name_H-M   'P 1'
#
loop_
_entity.id
_entity.type
_entity.pdbx_description
1 polymer ?
#
loop_
_entity_poly.entity_id
_entity_poly.type
_entity_poly.pdbx_seq_one_letter_code
_entity_poly.pdbx_strand_id
1 'polypeptide(L)'
;MSTTSKASQRITALLDDNSFVEIGALVTARATDFNMKPNETPSDGCITGYGVIGGKPVYVYSQDASVMNGTIGEMHARKIAGLYDLAMKTGSPVIGLIDSAGLRLQEAADALNAFGAIYMKQTLASGIIPQITAILGTCGGGLALFPTLTDFTFMEEKNARLFVNAPNALDGNVITKCDSSTAAFQSEESGIVDVVADEATVLAKIRDLIAFLPSNSYEGSEFVECADDLNRVNVELAGCAGDTSIALSILADNNDFFEVKAGYAKDMVVGFMKLDGVTVGAVANRSEICDEEGKVAEKLDAVLSKQGCEKAADFVNFCDAYEIPVLTLTNVKGYKATMCSEKGIAKAAAKLTYAFANATVPKVNVVVGKALGTAAIAMNSKAIGADMTFAWPDAQIGTMEGKLAAKIMYDGQGADVINEKAAEYDALNCSAGSAARRGYVDSIVEPADTRKYVIGAFEMLFTKSEDRPAKKHGTV
;
A
#
# COMPACT_ATOMS: atom_id res chain seq x y z
N MET A 1 13.36 20.21 25.01
CA MET A 1 13.04 18.76 25.00
C MET A 1 13.42 18.12 26.31
N SER A 2 12.52 17.41 26.98
CA SER A 2 12.95 16.43 27.98
C SER A 2 13.59 15.28 27.21
N THR A 3 14.92 15.20 27.19
CA THR A 3 15.68 14.17 26.46
C THR A 3 15.49 12.74 26.99
N THR A 4 14.57 12.53 27.88
CA THR A 4 14.39 11.31 28.65
C THR A 4 13.11 10.54 28.35
N SER A 5 12.10 11.14 27.68
CA SER A 5 10.86 10.42 27.37
C SER A 5 11.02 9.51 26.14
N LYS A 6 10.27 8.40 26.11
CA LYS A 6 10.22 7.53 24.94
C LYS A 6 9.79 8.27 23.67
N ALA A 7 8.83 9.18 23.79
CA ALA A 7 8.35 10.00 22.67
C ALA A 7 9.47 10.84 22.04
N SER A 8 10.34 11.44 22.87
CA SER A 8 11.51 12.20 22.41
C SER A 8 12.57 11.31 21.76
N GLN A 9 12.83 10.12 22.35
CA GLN A 9 13.79 9.16 21.80
C GLN A 9 13.36 8.64 20.42
N ARG A 10 12.07 8.36 20.24
CA ARG A 10 11.46 7.94 18.96
C ARG A 10 11.65 8.98 17.87
N ILE A 11 11.44 10.26 18.16
CA ILE A 11 11.69 11.36 17.22
C ILE A 11 13.17 11.43 16.84
N THR A 12 14.08 11.33 17.82
CA THR A 12 15.52 11.37 17.57
C THR A 12 15.98 10.17 16.73
N ALA A 13 15.42 8.98 16.93
CA ALA A 13 15.74 7.79 16.13
C ALA A 13 15.14 7.84 14.71
N LEU A 14 14.04 8.54 14.51
CA LEU A 14 13.36 8.67 13.22
C LEU A 14 14.04 9.69 12.31
N LEU A 15 14.45 10.84 12.84
CA LEU A 15 14.96 11.97 12.07
C LEU A 15 16.47 11.95 11.90
N ASP A 16 16.97 12.69 10.95
CA ASP A 16 18.40 12.92 10.78
C ASP A 16 18.98 13.69 11.97
N ASP A 17 20.22 13.44 12.29
CA ASP A 17 20.90 14.00 13.48
C ASP A 17 20.77 15.51 13.55
N ASN A 18 20.38 16.01 14.72
CA ASN A 18 20.21 17.44 15.03
C ASN A 18 19.24 18.22 14.13
N SER A 19 18.38 17.55 13.37
CA SER A 19 17.43 18.21 12.47
C SER A 19 16.10 18.63 13.14
N PHE A 20 15.78 18.08 14.31
CA PHE A 20 14.48 18.30 14.95
C PHE A 20 14.31 19.68 15.58
N VAL A 21 13.23 20.36 15.22
CA VAL A 21 12.77 21.60 15.85
C VAL A 21 11.39 21.41 16.43
N GLU A 22 11.27 21.54 17.76
CA GLU A 22 10.00 21.37 18.48
C GLU A 22 9.09 22.58 18.31
N ILE A 23 7.81 22.34 18.04
CA ILE A 23 6.74 23.35 17.98
C ILE A 23 5.79 23.13 19.15
N GLY A 24 5.48 24.20 19.89
CA GLY A 24 4.54 24.13 21.00
C GLY A 24 5.08 23.43 22.26
N ALA A 25 6.38 23.49 22.50
CA ALA A 25 7.03 22.89 23.69
C ALA A 25 6.45 23.35 25.03
N LEU A 26 5.96 24.59 25.10
CA LEU A 26 5.42 25.18 26.33
C LEU A 26 3.89 25.02 26.46
N VAL A 27 3.25 24.33 25.53
CA VAL A 27 1.82 24.04 25.60
C VAL A 27 1.58 23.02 26.72
N THR A 28 0.58 23.28 27.55
CA THR A 28 0.10 22.38 28.60
C THR A 28 -1.39 22.15 28.46
N ALA A 29 -1.95 21.15 29.14
CA ALA A 29 -3.39 20.93 29.18
C ALA A 29 -4.12 22.22 29.64
N ARG A 30 -5.29 22.45 29.04
CA ARG A 30 -6.17 23.50 29.51
C ARG A 30 -6.66 23.17 30.93
N ALA A 31 -6.81 24.20 31.77
CA ALA A 31 -7.51 24.04 33.04
C ALA A 31 -8.98 23.67 32.78
N THR A 32 -9.43 22.58 33.36
CA THR A 32 -10.81 22.07 33.25
C THR A 32 -11.51 22.16 34.60
N ASP A 33 -12.78 21.75 34.65
CA ASP A 33 -13.55 21.68 35.91
C ASP A 33 -12.90 20.76 36.97
N PHE A 34 -11.98 19.90 36.56
CA PHE A 34 -11.19 19.04 37.44
C PHE A 34 -9.88 19.70 37.91
N ASN A 35 -9.67 21.00 37.62
CA ASN A 35 -8.50 21.78 38.06
C ASN A 35 -7.16 21.08 37.84
N MET A 36 -6.94 20.57 36.64
CA MET A 36 -5.67 19.95 36.27
C MET A 36 -4.54 20.98 36.34
N LYS A 37 -3.43 20.60 36.96
CA LYS A 37 -2.27 21.47 37.06
C LYS A 37 -1.47 21.46 35.77
N PRO A 38 -1.21 22.64 35.13
CA PRO A 38 -0.46 22.69 33.87
C PRO A 38 0.93 22.07 33.95
N ASN A 39 1.58 22.12 35.10
CA ASN A 39 2.93 21.58 35.31
C ASN A 39 2.98 20.05 35.30
N GLU A 40 1.85 19.38 35.39
CA GLU A 40 1.74 17.91 35.34
C GLU A 40 1.54 17.39 33.91
N THR A 41 1.42 18.27 32.91
CA THR A 41 1.13 17.95 31.53
C THR A 41 2.12 18.63 30.55
N PRO A 42 3.42 18.31 30.62
CA PRO A 42 4.41 18.91 29.73
C PRO A 42 4.07 18.57 28.27
N SER A 43 4.09 19.60 27.41
CA SER A 43 3.74 19.51 25.98
C SER A 43 2.34 18.92 25.73
N ASP A 44 1.49 18.88 26.73
CA ASP A 44 0.20 18.19 26.82
C ASP A 44 0.24 16.72 26.35
N GLY A 45 1.33 16.01 26.67
CA GLY A 45 1.54 14.61 26.31
C GLY A 45 1.74 14.35 24.82
N CYS A 46 2.09 15.37 24.01
CA CYS A 46 2.37 15.23 22.60
C CYS A 46 3.52 16.15 22.17
N ILE A 47 4.64 15.59 21.76
CA ILE A 47 5.76 16.33 21.18
C ILE A 47 5.45 16.52 19.70
N THR A 48 5.48 17.74 19.21
CA THR A 48 5.20 18.10 17.81
C THR A 48 6.32 18.96 17.26
N GLY A 49 6.67 18.78 15.99
CA GLY A 49 7.72 19.55 15.35
C GLY A 49 7.98 19.14 13.92
N TYR A 50 9.08 19.60 13.39
CA TYR A 50 9.58 19.22 12.06
C TYR A 50 11.03 18.85 12.12
N GLY A 51 11.48 18.12 11.11
CA GLY A 51 12.87 17.71 10.92
C GLY A 51 13.11 17.21 9.52
N VAL A 52 14.15 16.44 9.35
CA VAL A 52 14.59 15.95 8.04
C VAL A 52 14.78 14.43 8.10
N ILE A 53 14.41 13.74 7.03
CA ILE A 53 14.71 12.33 6.79
C ILE A 53 15.37 12.21 5.41
N GLY A 54 16.67 11.85 5.39
CA GLY A 54 17.41 11.70 4.13
C GLY A 54 17.40 12.97 3.27
N GLY A 55 17.41 14.15 3.89
CA GLY A 55 17.35 15.43 3.20
C GLY A 55 15.93 15.96 2.94
N LYS A 56 14.88 15.15 3.07
CA LYS A 56 13.49 15.56 2.86
C LYS A 56 12.87 16.12 4.15
N PRO A 57 12.25 17.32 4.13
CA PRO A 57 11.56 17.87 5.29
C PRO A 57 10.30 17.06 5.61
N VAL A 58 10.09 16.78 6.90
CA VAL A 58 8.91 16.07 7.40
C VAL A 58 8.39 16.72 8.67
N TYR A 59 7.10 16.63 8.91
CA TYR A 59 6.47 16.98 10.18
C TYR A 59 6.23 15.71 11.00
N VAL A 60 6.46 15.80 12.31
CA VAL A 60 6.32 14.65 13.19
C VAL A 60 5.59 15.04 14.47
N TYR A 61 4.70 14.17 14.91
CA TYR A 61 4.16 14.21 16.29
C TYR A 61 4.37 12.86 16.97
N SER A 62 4.71 12.88 18.25
CA SER A 62 4.92 11.70 19.06
C SER A 62 4.17 11.81 20.38
N GLN A 63 3.30 10.85 20.65
CA GLN A 63 2.52 10.79 21.87
C GLN A 63 3.37 10.22 23.02
N ASP A 64 3.30 10.86 24.18
CA ASP A 64 4.07 10.50 25.37
C ASP A 64 3.16 9.85 26.41
N ALA A 65 3.18 8.53 26.46
CA ALA A 65 2.40 7.75 27.42
C ALA A 65 2.78 8.03 28.89
N SER A 66 3.92 8.64 29.16
CA SER A 66 4.33 9.04 30.52
C SER A 66 3.52 10.24 31.06
N VAL A 67 2.88 11.01 30.14
CA VAL A 67 2.05 12.16 30.47
C VAL A 67 0.58 11.78 30.28
N MET A 68 -0.15 11.56 31.38
CA MET A 68 -1.56 11.18 31.36
C MET A 68 -1.90 10.00 30.44
N ASN A 69 -1.00 9.00 30.35
CA ASN A 69 -1.10 7.85 29.43
C ASN A 69 -1.24 8.26 27.95
N GLY A 70 -0.68 9.40 27.57
CA GLY A 70 -0.76 9.92 26.20
C GLY A 70 -2.19 10.32 25.76
N THR A 71 -3.14 10.44 26.69
CA THR A 71 -4.54 10.71 26.35
C THR A 71 -4.71 12.05 25.65
N ILE A 72 -5.60 12.08 24.66
CA ILE A 72 -5.85 13.24 23.81
C ILE A 72 -6.87 14.16 24.46
N GLY A 73 -6.43 15.36 24.81
CA GLY A 73 -7.26 16.48 25.22
C GLY A 73 -7.27 17.56 24.15
N GLU A 74 -7.91 18.69 24.45
CA GLU A 74 -8.07 19.79 23.50
C GLU A 74 -6.73 20.36 23.02
N MET A 75 -5.77 20.63 23.92
CA MET A 75 -4.50 21.23 23.56
C MET A 75 -3.57 20.24 22.82
N HIS A 76 -3.60 18.96 23.22
CA HIS A 76 -2.95 17.87 22.52
C HIS A 76 -3.40 17.84 21.03
N ALA A 77 -4.70 17.82 20.80
CA ALA A 77 -5.25 17.80 19.45
C ALA A 77 -5.00 19.09 18.67
N ARG A 78 -5.04 20.26 19.32
CA ARG A 78 -4.69 21.54 18.66
C ARG A 78 -3.26 21.55 18.15
N LYS A 79 -2.32 20.94 18.89
CA LYS A 79 -0.93 20.79 18.43
C LYS A 79 -0.86 19.94 17.15
N ILE A 80 -1.50 18.77 17.14
CA ILE A 80 -1.53 17.89 15.96
C ILE A 80 -2.22 18.60 14.78
N ALA A 81 -3.39 19.19 14.98
CA ALA A 81 -4.11 19.90 13.93
C ALA A 81 -3.31 21.08 13.34
N GLY A 82 -2.64 21.85 14.21
CA GLY A 82 -1.76 22.94 13.78
C GLY A 82 -0.53 22.45 13.01
N LEU A 83 0.00 21.26 13.35
CA LEU A 83 1.06 20.60 12.59
C LEU A 83 0.61 20.26 11.17
N TYR A 84 -0.59 19.68 11.01
CA TYR A 84 -1.18 19.40 9.70
C TYR A 84 -1.36 20.68 8.87
N ASP A 85 -1.80 21.80 9.49
CA ASP A 85 -1.93 23.08 8.80
C ASP A 85 -0.59 23.59 8.25
N LEU A 86 0.50 23.40 8.97
CA LEU A 86 1.85 23.75 8.51
C LEU A 86 2.32 22.80 7.41
N ALA A 87 2.15 21.49 7.62
CA ALA A 87 2.55 20.46 6.67
C ALA A 87 1.87 20.64 5.30
N MET A 88 0.56 20.90 5.27
CA MET A 88 -0.18 21.19 4.04
C MET A 88 0.29 22.47 3.35
N LYS A 89 0.69 23.51 4.10
CA LYS A 89 1.21 24.77 3.54
C LYS A 89 2.59 24.61 2.92
N THR A 90 3.40 23.72 3.45
CA THR A 90 4.78 23.48 2.98
C THR A 90 4.89 22.31 2.02
N GLY A 91 3.81 21.53 1.85
CA GLY A 91 3.81 20.33 1.02
C GLY A 91 4.77 19.26 1.55
N SER A 92 4.74 18.98 2.85
CA SER A 92 5.67 18.03 3.47
C SER A 92 4.92 16.90 4.20
N PRO A 93 5.41 15.65 4.19
CA PRO A 93 4.77 14.53 4.85
C PRO A 93 4.55 14.72 6.35
N VAL A 94 3.52 14.07 6.89
CA VAL A 94 3.25 13.99 8.34
C VAL A 94 3.44 12.58 8.83
N ILE A 95 4.21 12.42 9.92
CA ILE A 95 4.47 11.14 10.59
C ILE A 95 3.92 11.21 12.01
N GLY A 96 2.97 10.33 12.35
CA GLY A 96 2.38 10.21 13.68
C GLY A 96 2.92 8.98 14.41
N LEU A 97 3.55 9.18 15.57
CA LEU A 97 4.03 8.11 16.44
C LEU A 97 3.05 7.95 17.61
N ILE A 98 2.24 6.89 17.54
CA ILE A 98 1.07 6.69 18.41
C ILE A 98 1.42 5.84 19.63
N ASP A 99 1.13 6.37 20.80
CA ASP A 99 1.19 5.64 22.08
C ASP A 99 0.24 6.34 23.08
N SER A 100 -1.06 6.00 23.01
CA SER A 100 -2.10 6.73 23.72
C SER A 100 -3.24 5.83 24.18
N ALA A 101 -3.71 6.05 25.40
CA ALA A 101 -4.91 5.39 25.92
C ALA A 101 -6.23 5.96 25.35
N GLY A 102 -6.17 6.89 24.38
CA GLY A 102 -7.32 7.44 23.70
C GLY A 102 -7.83 8.76 24.28
N LEU A 103 -9.14 8.90 24.45
CA LEU A 103 -9.79 10.13 24.87
C LEU A 103 -9.47 10.51 26.33
N ARG A 104 -9.16 11.77 26.58
CA ARG A 104 -8.98 12.32 27.93
C ARG A 104 -10.33 12.60 28.60
N LEU A 105 -10.78 11.70 29.46
CA LEU A 105 -12.11 11.75 30.08
C LEU A 105 -12.34 13.00 30.96
N GLN A 106 -11.28 13.59 31.53
CA GLN A 106 -11.34 14.79 32.34
C GLN A 106 -11.77 16.03 31.53
N GLU A 107 -11.57 16.02 30.22
CA GLU A 107 -11.97 17.09 29.30
C GLU A 107 -13.30 16.80 28.58
N ALA A 108 -13.87 15.61 28.77
CA ALA A 108 -15.19 15.20 28.29
C ALA A 108 -15.48 15.60 26.83
N ALA A 109 -16.50 16.45 26.61
CA ALA A 109 -16.91 16.83 25.25
C ALA A 109 -15.85 17.64 24.49
N ASP A 110 -14.98 18.38 25.16
CA ASP A 110 -13.92 19.16 24.52
C ASP A 110 -12.86 18.21 23.93
N ALA A 111 -12.50 17.17 24.66
CA ALA A 111 -11.63 16.11 24.12
C ALA A 111 -12.29 15.35 22.96
N LEU A 112 -13.60 15.10 23.01
CA LEU A 112 -14.34 14.46 21.94
C LEU A 112 -14.34 15.32 20.65
N ASN A 113 -14.58 16.63 20.77
CA ASN A 113 -14.48 17.56 19.64
C ASN A 113 -13.05 17.64 19.08
N ALA A 114 -12.05 17.49 19.93
CA ALA A 114 -10.64 17.46 19.56
C ALA A 114 -10.31 16.34 18.58
N PHE A 115 -10.87 15.14 18.77
CA PHE A 115 -10.75 14.05 17.80
C PHE A 115 -11.31 14.44 16.43
N GLY A 116 -12.48 15.05 16.38
CA GLY A 116 -13.09 15.53 15.14
C GLY A 116 -12.21 16.51 14.37
N ALA A 117 -11.50 17.39 15.09
CA ALA A 117 -10.55 18.32 14.46
C ALA A 117 -9.38 17.59 13.78
N ILE A 118 -8.82 16.53 14.40
CA ILE A 118 -7.74 15.74 13.82
C ILE A 118 -8.25 14.95 12.61
N TYR A 119 -9.38 14.25 12.72
CA TYR A 119 -9.99 13.53 11.60
C TYR A 119 -10.20 14.42 10.38
N MET A 120 -10.70 15.64 10.59
CA MET A 120 -10.88 16.61 9.53
C MET A 120 -9.54 16.96 8.85
N LYS A 121 -8.48 17.20 9.65
CA LYS A 121 -7.16 17.54 9.10
C LYS A 121 -6.55 16.39 8.31
N GLN A 122 -6.60 15.15 8.82
CA GLN A 122 -6.15 13.97 8.10
C GLN A 122 -6.91 13.79 6.79
N THR A 123 -8.23 13.96 6.80
CA THR A 123 -9.07 13.87 5.59
C THR A 123 -8.71 14.94 4.56
N LEU A 124 -8.48 16.19 4.99
CA LEU A 124 -8.11 17.28 4.10
C LEU A 124 -6.68 17.14 3.54
N ALA A 125 -5.79 16.45 4.25
CA ALA A 125 -4.43 16.18 3.82
C ALA A 125 -4.31 15.01 2.83
N SER A 126 -5.32 14.13 2.78
CA SER A 126 -5.35 12.98 1.89
C SER A 126 -5.21 13.39 0.42
N GLY A 127 -4.26 12.78 -0.29
CA GLY A 127 -3.95 13.12 -1.68
C GLY A 127 -3.25 14.48 -1.88
N ILE A 128 -2.83 15.16 -0.81
CA ILE A 128 -2.04 16.40 -0.85
C ILE A 128 -0.63 16.15 -0.35
N ILE A 129 -0.50 15.55 0.83
CA ILE A 129 0.78 15.19 1.47
C ILE A 129 0.71 13.75 1.98
N PRO A 130 1.78 12.97 1.90
CA PRO A 130 1.84 11.63 2.47
C PRO A 130 1.66 11.66 4.00
N GLN A 131 0.86 10.73 4.50
CA GLN A 131 0.54 10.60 5.91
C GLN A 131 0.93 9.19 6.40
N ILE A 132 1.78 9.11 7.40
CA ILE A 132 2.30 7.86 7.94
C ILE A 132 1.95 7.78 9.43
N THR A 133 1.38 6.67 9.86
CA THR A 133 1.10 6.37 11.27
C THR A 133 1.92 5.18 11.73
N ALA A 134 2.66 5.32 12.84
CA ALA A 134 3.34 4.23 13.52
C ALA A 134 2.72 3.99 14.90
N ILE A 135 2.18 2.81 15.12
CA ILE A 135 1.59 2.39 16.38
C ILE A 135 2.66 1.70 17.21
N LEU A 136 3.16 2.40 18.22
CA LEU A 136 4.28 1.96 19.07
C LEU A 136 3.84 1.63 20.52
N GLY A 137 2.53 1.72 20.77
CA GLY A 137 1.90 1.39 22.02
C GLY A 137 0.41 1.17 21.82
N THR A 138 -0.43 1.72 22.69
CA THR A 138 -1.89 1.56 22.58
C THR A 138 -2.48 2.55 21.57
N CYS A 139 -3.38 2.05 20.74
CA CYS A 139 -4.20 2.82 19.79
C CYS A 139 -5.63 2.29 19.84
N GLY A 140 -6.44 2.79 20.80
CA GLY A 140 -7.75 2.22 21.09
C GLY A 140 -8.92 3.21 20.96
N GLY A 141 -10.11 2.66 20.74
CA GLY A 141 -11.34 3.44 20.60
C GLY A 141 -11.34 4.36 19.39
N GLY A 142 -11.74 5.62 19.55
CA GLY A 142 -11.72 6.62 18.48
C GLY A 142 -10.34 6.85 17.86
N LEU A 143 -9.27 6.66 18.63
CA LEU A 143 -7.91 6.80 18.11
C LEU A 143 -7.59 5.80 16.99
N ALA A 144 -8.24 4.64 16.97
CA ALA A 144 -8.05 3.63 15.94
C ALA A 144 -8.46 4.09 14.53
N LEU A 145 -9.15 5.21 14.40
CA LEU A 145 -9.43 5.83 13.10
C LEU A 145 -8.23 6.58 12.52
N PHE A 146 -7.25 7.00 13.33
CA PHE A 146 -6.06 7.72 12.83
C PHE A 146 -5.31 6.90 11.78
N PRO A 147 -4.88 5.66 12.08
CA PRO A 147 -4.15 4.85 11.09
C PRO A 147 -4.97 4.55 9.83
N THR A 148 -6.30 4.53 9.92
CA THR A 148 -7.16 4.26 8.76
C THR A 148 -7.51 5.50 7.94
N LEU A 149 -7.22 6.70 8.46
CA LEU A 149 -7.33 7.98 7.76
C LEU A 149 -5.98 8.45 7.17
N THR A 150 -4.90 7.74 7.45
CA THR A 150 -3.57 7.98 6.89
C THR A 150 -3.25 6.98 5.79
N ASP A 151 -2.20 7.24 5.00
CA ASP A 151 -1.88 6.44 3.80
C ASP A 151 -1.18 5.13 4.16
N PHE A 152 -0.28 5.15 5.16
CA PHE A 152 0.50 3.98 5.57
C PHE A 152 0.51 3.81 7.09
N THR A 153 0.36 2.56 7.53
CA THR A 153 0.33 2.19 8.94
C THR A 153 1.41 1.17 9.28
N PHE A 154 2.26 1.52 10.22
CA PHE A 154 3.29 0.66 10.79
C PHE A 154 2.90 0.28 12.22
N MET A 155 3.29 -0.90 12.68
CA MET A 155 2.95 -1.35 14.03
C MET A 155 4.08 -2.17 14.66
N GLU A 156 4.38 -1.86 15.92
CA GLU A 156 5.33 -2.65 16.71
C GLU A 156 4.71 -4.02 17.04
N GLU A 157 5.49 -5.10 16.89
CA GLU A 157 5.00 -6.47 16.82
C GLU A 157 4.46 -7.04 18.15
N LYS A 158 5.03 -6.63 19.31
CA LYS A 158 4.79 -7.28 20.63
C LYS A 158 3.83 -6.53 21.52
N ASN A 159 4.06 -5.23 21.70
CA ASN A 159 3.40 -4.42 22.72
C ASN A 159 2.31 -3.53 22.16
N ALA A 160 2.39 -3.17 20.86
CA ALA A 160 1.39 -2.31 20.25
C ALA A 160 0.02 -3.01 20.15
N ARG A 161 -1.04 -2.21 20.30
CA ARG A 161 -2.42 -2.69 20.23
C ARG A 161 -3.27 -1.70 19.43
N LEU A 162 -4.02 -2.23 18.45
CA LEU A 162 -4.94 -1.46 17.62
C LEU A 162 -6.34 -2.06 17.71
N PHE A 163 -7.33 -1.28 18.16
CA PHE A 163 -8.71 -1.75 18.25
C PHE A 163 -9.69 -0.57 18.35
N VAL A 164 -10.85 -0.70 17.73
CA VAL A 164 -12.00 0.17 18.00
C VAL A 164 -12.71 -0.28 19.27
N ASN A 165 -13.06 -1.59 19.31
CA ASN A 165 -13.60 -2.23 20.49
C ASN A 165 -12.56 -3.19 21.06
N ALA A 166 -12.29 -3.10 22.36
CA ALA A 166 -11.35 -3.99 23.00
C ALA A 166 -11.76 -5.47 22.81
N PRO A 167 -10.82 -6.41 22.61
CA PRO A 167 -11.13 -7.80 22.32
C PRO A 167 -12.05 -8.46 23.35
N ASN A 168 -11.94 -8.08 24.63
CA ASN A 168 -12.80 -8.56 25.71
C ASN A 168 -14.21 -7.97 25.72
N ALA A 169 -14.47 -6.93 24.94
CA ALA A 169 -15.80 -6.34 24.76
C ALA A 169 -16.55 -6.87 23.53
N LEU A 170 -15.90 -7.72 22.72
CA LEU A 170 -16.51 -8.33 21.54
C LEU A 170 -17.42 -9.50 21.94
N ASP A 171 -18.65 -9.50 21.42
CA ASP A 171 -19.62 -10.57 21.65
C ASP A 171 -19.05 -11.93 21.21
N GLY A 172 -19.10 -12.90 22.12
CA GLY A 172 -18.59 -14.26 21.88
C GLY A 172 -17.07 -14.42 21.95
N ASN A 173 -16.28 -13.37 22.03
CA ASN A 173 -14.82 -13.47 22.08
C ASN A 173 -14.29 -14.16 23.36
N VAL A 174 -15.05 -14.12 24.44
CA VAL A 174 -14.73 -14.87 25.67
C VAL A 174 -14.60 -16.38 25.41
N ILE A 175 -15.36 -16.90 24.44
CA ILE A 175 -15.35 -18.32 24.05
C ILE A 175 -14.19 -18.60 23.08
N THR A 176 -14.01 -17.75 22.06
CA THR A 176 -12.99 -17.93 21.01
C THR A 176 -11.60 -17.48 21.43
N LYS A 177 -11.49 -16.56 22.38
CA LYS A 177 -10.25 -15.97 22.90
C LYS A 177 -9.32 -15.45 21.80
N CYS A 178 -9.88 -14.80 20.77
CA CYS A 178 -9.11 -14.13 19.74
C CYS A 178 -8.68 -12.73 20.22
N ASP A 179 -7.40 -12.43 20.18
CA ASP A 179 -6.90 -11.06 20.41
C ASP A 179 -6.79 -10.29 19.09
N SER A 180 -7.91 -9.69 18.69
CA SER A 180 -8.00 -8.90 17.48
C SER A 180 -7.23 -7.57 17.53
N SER A 181 -6.62 -7.22 18.67
CA SER A 181 -5.83 -5.98 18.79
C SER A 181 -4.35 -6.15 18.44
N THR A 182 -3.88 -7.37 18.20
CA THR A 182 -2.48 -7.66 17.93
C THR A 182 -2.03 -7.20 16.55
N ALA A 183 -0.74 -6.91 16.40
CA ALA A 183 -0.13 -6.54 15.14
C ALA A 183 -0.34 -7.62 14.05
N ALA A 184 -0.21 -8.89 14.39
CA ALA A 184 -0.45 -10.01 13.47
C ALA A 184 -1.88 -9.99 12.93
N PHE A 185 -2.90 -9.88 13.81
CA PHE A 185 -4.30 -9.82 13.37
C PHE A 185 -4.55 -8.59 12.47
N GLN A 186 -4.03 -7.43 12.85
CA GLN A 186 -4.25 -6.19 12.12
C GLN A 186 -3.49 -6.13 10.78
N SER A 187 -2.41 -6.89 10.65
CA SER A 187 -1.67 -7.01 9.39
C SER A 187 -2.23 -8.12 8.50
N GLU A 188 -2.51 -9.32 9.03
CA GLU A 188 -2.80 -10.51 8.22
C GLU A 188 -4.29 -10.68 7.92
N GLU A 189 -5.16 -10.32 8.89
CA GLU A 189 -6.62 -10.54 8.78
C GLU A 189 -7.37 -9.26 8.39
N SER A 190 -7.05 -8.12 8.99
CA SER A 190 -7.75 -6.86 8.71
C SER A 190 -7.15 -6.07 7.55
N GLY A 191 -5.84 -6.21 7.29
CA GLY A 191 -5.12 -5.47 6.26
C GLY A 191 -4.99 -3.97 6.53
N ILE A 192 -5.16 -3.53 7.79
CA ILE A 192 -4.96 -2.13 8.17
C ILE A 192 -3.48 -1.80 8.25
N VAL A 193 -2.68 -2.72 8.82
CA VAL A 193 -1.26 -2.50 9.06
C VAL A 193 -0.43 -2.96 7.88
N ASP A 194 0.40 -2.05 7.37
CA ASP A 194 1.24 -2.26 6.19
C ASP A 194 2.54 -3.00 6.53
N VAL A 195 3.17 -2.65 7.66
CA VAL A 195 4.45 -3.21 8.09
C VAL A 195 4.42 -3.49 9.59
N VAL A 196 4.81 -4.71 9.96
CA VAL A 196 4.96 -5.15 11.36
C VAL A 196 6.42 -5.51 11.61
N ALA A 197 7.02 -4.93 12.66
CA ALA A 197 8.39 -5.22 13.08
C ALA A 197 8.62 -4.74 14.52
N ASP A 198 9.83 -4.91 15.06
CA ASP A 198 10.25 -4.25 16.29
C ASP A 198 10.32 -2.72 16.11
N GLU A 199 10.29 -1.96 17.22
CA GLU A 199 10.22 -0.49 17.19
C GLU A 199 11.36 0.16 16.36
N ALA A 200 12.59 -0.35 16.47
CA ALA A 200 13.74 0.21 15.74
C ALA A 200 13.62 -0.02 14.23
N THR A 201 13.20 -1.23 13.84
CA THR A 201 12.96 -1.59 12.45
C THR A 201 11.76 -0.82 11.87
N VAL A 202 10.68 -0.62 12.64
CA VAL A 202 9.55 0.24 12.22
C VAL A 202 10.04 1.64 11.86
N LEU A 203 10.84 2.28 12.72
CA LEU A 203 11.36 3.62 12.46
C LEU A 203 12.30 3.66 11.23
N ALA A 204 13.15 2.64 11.06
CA ALA A 204 13.99 2.49 9.87
C ALA A 204 13.15 2.32 8.59
N LYS A 205 12.12 1.46 8.62
CA LYS A 205 11.23 1.23 7.48
C LYS A 205 10.40 2.46 7.09
N ILE A 206 10.06 3.33 8.05
CA ILE A 206 9.44 4.63 7.72
C ILE A 206 10.43 5.51 6.96
N ARG A 207 11.71 5.52 7.33
CA ARG A 207 12.76 6.25 6.60
C ARG A 207 12.92 5.70 5.18
N ASP A 208 12.92 4.37 5.02
CA ASP A 208 12.97 3.71 3.71
C ASP A 208 11.78 4.14 2.85
N LEU A 209 10.55 4.12 3.41
CA LEU A 209 9.34 4.53 2.68
C LEU A 209 9.42 6.02 2.24
N ILE A 210 9.85 6.93 3.11
CA ILE A 210 10.01 8.35 2.77
C ILE A 210 11.02 8.55 1.61
N ALA A 211 12.01 7.68 1.46
CA ALA A 211 12.95 7.73 0.34
C ALA A 211 12.30 7.39 -1.02
N PHE A 212 11.22 6.61 -1.01
CA PHE A 212 10.43 6.30 -2.21
C PHE A 212 9.37 7.37 -2.50
N LEU A 213 8.74 7.94 -1.47
CA LEU A 213 7.58 8.81 -1.66
C LEU A 213 7.97 10.21 -2.12
N PRO A 214 7.17 10.86 -3.01
CA PRO A 214 7.27 12.29 -3.24
C PRO A 214 6.89 13.05 -1.96
N SER A 215 7.34 14.30 -1.84
CA SER A 215 7.00 15.12 -0.67
C SER A 215 5.52 15.51 -0.64
N ASN A 216 4.91 15.67 -1.81
CA ASN A 216 3.51 16.04 -1.98
C ASN A 216 3.02 15.68 -3.39
N SER A 217 1.71 15.85 -3.64
CA SER A 217 1.09 15.55 -4.93
C SER A 217 1.43 16.53 -6.07
N TYR A 218 2.06 17.66 -5.78
CA TYR A 218 2.38 18.67 -6.81
C TYR A 218 3.80 18.48 -7.40
N GLU A 219 4.70 17.85 -6.66
CA GLU A 219 6.09 17.65 -7.07
C GLU A 219 6.30 16.39 -7.90
N GLY A 220 5.37 15.42 -7.77
CA GLY A 220 5.51 14.12 -8.43
C GLY A 220 6.72 13.31 -7.94
N SER A 221 7.07 12.26 -8.67
CA SER A 221 8.23 11.42 -8.35
C SER A 221 9.54 12.15 -8.61
N GLU A 222 10.38 12.26 -7.58
CA GLU A 222 11.71 12.85 -7.68
C GLU A 222 12.66 11.90 -8.43
N PHE A 223 13.48 12.44 -9.34
CA PHE A 223 14.56 11.69 -9.97
C PHE A 223 15.77 11.64 -9.04
N VAL A 224 16.26 10.44 -8.77
CA VAL A 224 17.49 10.20 -8.02
C VAL A 224 18.49 9.52 -8.95
N GLU A 225 19.72 10.05 -9.06
CA GLU A 225 20.76 9.45 -9.90
C GLU A 225 20.94 7.97 -9.54
N CYS A 226 20.79 7.09 -10.54
CA CYS A 226 20.93 5.66 -10.39
C CYS A 226 22.21 5.16 -11.05
N ALA A 227 22.99 4.39 -10.29
CA ALA A 227 24.22 3.76 -10.80
C ALA A 227 24.00 2.34 -11.36
N ASP A 228 22.77 1.80 -11.25
CA ASP A 228 22.43 0.47 -11.77
C ASP A 228 22.34 0.50 -13.31
N ASP A 229 22.79 -0.57 -13.96
CA ASP A 229 22.76 -0.66 -15.42
C ASP A 229 21.32 -0.75 -15.95
N LEU A 230 20.91 0.24 -16.72
CA LEU A 230 19.59 0.30 -17.35
C LEU A 230 19.31 -0.88 -18.28
N ASN A 231 20.36 -1.42 -18.88
CA ASN A 231 20.30 -2.58 -19.81
C ASN A 231 20.65 -3.90 -19.13
N ARG A 232 20.67 -3.95 -17.80
CA ARG A 232 20.95 -5.17 -17.04
C ARG A 232 20.05 -6.31 -17.50
N VAL A 233 20.65 -7.42 -17.89
CA VAL A 233 19.98 -8.64 -18.34
C VAL A 233 19.74 -9.54 -17.13
N ASN A 234 18.48 -9.86 -16.85
CA ASN A 234 18.06 -10.60 -15.65
C ASN A 234 17.54 -12.00 -16.06
N VAL A 235 18.44 -12.94 -16.29
CA VAL A 235 18.09 -14.30 -16.76
C VAL A 235 17.23 -15.08 -15.76
N GLU A 236 17.34 -14.78 -14.48
CA GLU A 236 16.60 -15.38 -13.38
C GLU A 236 15.10 -15.04 -13.40
N LEU A 237 14.68 -13.95 -14.03
CA LEU A 237 13.29 -13.56 -14.15
C LEU A 237 12.39 -14.62 -14.75
N ALA A 238 12.90 -15.44 -15.65
CA ALA A 238 12.14 -16.51 -16.29
C ALA A 238 11.54 -17.51 -15.27
N GLY A 239 12.20 -17.69 -14.11
CA GLY A 239 11.74 -18.55 -13.02
C GLY A 239 10.79 -17.86 -12.02
N CYS A 240 10.58 -16.56 -12.11
CA CYS A 240 9.90 -15.78 -11.07
C CYS A 240 8.42 -15.45 -11.38
N ALA A 241 7.84 -16.01 -12.43
CA ALA A 241 6.44 -15.76 -12.78
C ALA A 241 5.43 -16.15 -11.67
N GLY A 242 5.79 -17.07 -10.80
CA GLY A 242 4.99 -17.53 -9.65
C GLY A 242 5.12 -16.62 -8.44
N ASP A 243 6.35 -16.23 -8.06
CA ASP A 243 6.63 -15.28 -6.98
C ASP A 243 7.02 -13.91 -7.54
N THR A 244 6.02 -13.10 -7.76
CA THR A 244 6.19 -11.78 -8.37
C THR A 244 6.81 -10.74 -7.44
N SER A 245 6.87 -10.99 -6.12
CA SER A 245 7.63 -10.15 -5.20
C SER A 245 9.14 -10.23 -5.52
N ILE A 246 9.64 -11.44 -5.76
CA ILE A 246 11.03 -11.66 -6.20
C ILE A 246 11.25 -11.03 -7.59
N ALA A 247 10.30 -11.23 -8.52
CA ALA A 247 10.40 -10.64 -9.85
C ALA A 247 10.51 -9.10 -9.79
N LEU A 248 9.71 -8.45 -8.95
CA LEU A 248 9.75 -6.99 -8.76
C LEU A 248 11.07 -6.53 -8.12
N SER A 249 11.58 -7.28 -7.14
CA SER A 249 12.90 -7.00 -6.56
C SER A 249 14.01 -7.07 -7.62
N ILE A 250 14.02 -8.12 -8.47
CA ILE A 250 15.00 -8.26 -9.56
C ILE A 250 14.89 -7.12 -10.59
N LEU A 251 13.66 -6.64 -10.88
CA LEU A 251 13.45 -5.52 -11.80
C LEU A 251 13.88 -4.18 -11.21
N ALA A 252 13.79 -3.99 -9.90
CA ALA A 252 14.08 -2.76 -9.20
C ALA A 252 15.55 -2.34 -9.32
N ASP A 253 15.82 -1.04 -9.29
CA ASP A 253 17.17 -0.50 -9.14
C ASP A 253 17.81 -1.05 -7.87
N ASN A 254 19.04 -1.55 -7.98
CA ASN A 254 19.77 -2.18 -6.87
C ASN A 254 19.02 -3.33 -6.16
N ASN A 255 18.02 -3.92 -6.80
CA ASN A 255 17.09 -4.92 -6.26
C ASN A 255 16.29 -4.44 -5.04
N ASP A 256 16.08 -3.14 -4.90
CA ASP A 256 15.37 -2.54 -3.77
C ASP A 256 13.88 -2.40 -4.06
N PHE A 257 13.09 -3.31 -3.49
CA PHE A 257 11.63 -3.35 -3.58
C PHE A 257 11.01 -3.27 -2.18
N PHE A 258 10.22 -2.24 -1.93
CA PHE A 258 9.50 -2.03 -0.68
C PHE A 258 8.07 -2.58 -0.80
N GLU A 259 7.85 -3.83 -0.37
CA GLU A 259 6.51 -4.45 -0.36
C GLU A 259 5.64 -3.88 0.76
N VAL A 260 4.42 -3.46 0.43
CA VAL A 260 3.40 -2.94 1.34
C VAL A 260 2.35 -4.03 1.59
N LYS A 261 1.89 -4.20 2.84
CA LYS A 261 0.91 -5.22 3.23
C LYS A 261 1.30 -6.65 2.82
N ALA A 262 2.58 -7.01 2.99
CA ALA A 262 3.09 -8.32 2.60
C ALA A 262 2.36 -9.50 3.28
N GLY A 263 1.86 -9.31 4.52
CA GLY A 263 1.09 -10.32 5.27
C GLY A 263 -0.36 -10.45 4.83
N TYR A 264 -0.95 -9.42 4.20
CA TYR A 264 -2.35 -9.37 3.81
C TYR A 264 -2.56 -9.68 2.33
N ALA A 265 -3.56 -10.50 2.02
CA ALA A 265 -3.90 -10.86 0.64
C ALA A 265 -2.63 -11.19 -0.17
N LYS A 266 -1.92 -12.24 0.23
CA LYS A 266 -0.61 -12.64 -0.30
C LYS A 266 -0.64 -12.99 -1.80
N ASP A 267 -1.82 -13.24 -2.36
CA ASP A 267 -2.08 -13.43 -3.80
C ASP A 267 -1.91 -12.14 -4.63
N MET A 268 -1.80 -10.99 -3.97
CA MET A 268 -1.58 -9.69 -4.59
C MET A 268 -0.40 -8.97 -3.93
N VAL A 269 0.65 -8.71 -4.69
CA VAL A 269 1.81 -7.92 -4.26
C VAL A 269 1.60 -6.47 -4.66
N VAL A 270 1.82 -5.55 -3.72
CA VAL A 270 1.87 -4.11 -4.00
C VAL A 270 3.07 -3.50 -3.28
N GLY A 271 3.71 -2.51 -3.86
CA GLY A 271 4.88 -1.87 -3.26
C GLY A 271 5.54 -0.86 -4.16
N PHE A 272 6.63 -0.28 -3.68
CA PHE A 272 7.40 0.73 -4.37
C PHE A 272 8.78 0.20 -4.76
N MET A 273 9.25 0.63 -5.91
CA MET A 273 10.61 0.43 -6.39
C MET A 273 11.08 1.65 -7.16
N LYS A 274 12.36 1.72 -7.45
CA LYS A 274 12.87 2.69 -8.42
C LYS A 274 13.25 1.99 -9.71
N LEU A 275 12.98 2.68 -10.81
CA LEU A 275 13.43 2.31 -12.15
C LEU A 275 14.07 3.53 -12.79
N ASP A 276 15.37 3.45 -13.09
CA ASP A 276 16.17 4.60 -13.52
C ASP A 276 16.06 5.80 -12.57
N GLY A 277 16.11 5.54 -11.28
CA GLY A 277 16.04 6.56 -10.22
C GLY A 277 14.65 7.16 -9.99
N VAL A 278 13.62 6.82 -10.78
CA VAL A 278 12.24 7.29 -10.62
C VAL A 278 11.43 6.28 -9.82
N THR A 279 10.68 6.74 -8.84
CA THR A 279 9.78 5.88 -8.06
C THR A 279 8.62 5.39 -8.92
N VAL A 280 8.39 4.09 -8.89
CA VAL A 280 7.30 3.38 -9.58
C VAL A 280 6.56 2.53 -8.56
N GLY A 281 5.22 2.63 -8.55
CA GLY A 281 4.35 1.72 -7.83
C GLY A 281 4.19 0.42 -8.62
N ALA A 282 4.25 -0.71 -7.94
CA ALA A 282 4.10 -2.02 -8.55
C ALA A 282 2.87 -2.76 -8.01
N VAL A 283 2.13 -3.42 -8.89
CA VAL A 283 0.98 -4.28 -8.57
C VAL A 283 1.14 -5.59 -9.31
N ALA A 284 1.17 -6.72 -8.60
CA ALA A 284 1.44 -8.00 -9.24
C ALA A 284 0.61 -9.15 -8.66
N ASN A 285 0.16 -10.06 -9.51
CA ASN A 285 -0.47 -11.31 -9.06
C ASN A 285 0.61 -12.31 -8.65
N ARG A 286 0.40 -12.99 -7.54
CA ARG A 286 1.33 -13.97 -6.96
C ARG A 286 0.65 -15.33 -6.83
N SER A 287 1.27 -16.37 -7.32
CA SER A 287 0.77 -17.74 -7.26
C SER A 287 1.63 -18.68 -6.41
N GLU A 288 2.82 -18.24 -6.03
CA GLU A 288 3.75 -18.99 -5.20
C GLU A 288 4.49 -18.03 -4.26
N ILE A 289 4.87 -18.52 -3.09
CA ILE A 289 5.79 -17.85 -2.18
C ILE A 289 7.01 -18.74 -2.05
N CYS A 290 8.17 -18.21 -2.39
CA CYS A 290 9.43 -18.91 -2.27
C CYS A 290 10.13 -18.57 -0.96
N ASP A 291 10.90 -19.53 -0.44
CA ASP A 291 11.81 -19.31 0.68
C ASP A 291 13.13 -18.66 0.23
N GLU A 292 14.03 -18.40 1.19
CA GLU A 292 15.35 -17.80 0.95
C GLU A 292 16.26 -18.68 0.04
N GLU A 293 15.94 -19.97 -0.09
CA GLU A 293 16.64 -20.91 -0.98
C GLU A 293 16.03 -20.96 -2.40
N GLY A 294 14.96 -20.17 -2.66
CA GLY A 294 14.22 -20.15 -3.92
C GLY A 294 13.29 -21.34 -4.12
N LYS A 295 12.99 -22.10 -3.06
CA LYS A 295 12.03 -23.20 -3.14
C LYS A 295 10.63 -22.71 -2.80
N VAL A 296 9.63 -23.29 -3.46
CA VAL A 296 8.22 -22.96 -3.20
C VAL A 296 7.83 -23.42 -1.78
N ALA A 297 7.64 -22.46 -0.89
CA ALA A 297 7.20 -22.69 0.50
C ALA A 297 5.66 -22.73 0.60
N GLU A 298 4.95 -21.90 -0.17
CA GLU A 298 3.48 -21.85 -0.19
C GLU A 298 2.98 -21.72 -1.64
N LYS A 299 1.92 -22.46 -1.99
CA LYS A 299 1.23 -22.30 -3.28
C LYS A 299 -0.08 -21.56 -3.08
N LEU A 300 -0.28 -20.55 -3.91
CA LEU A 300 -1.49 -19.75 -3.96
C LEU A 300 -2.23 -20.02 -5.27
N ASP A 301 -3.54 -19.80 -5.29
CA ASP A 301 -4.28 -19.81 -6.55
C ASP A 301 -3.94 -18.55 -7.36
N ALA A 302 -3.64 -18.71 -8.67
CA ALA A 302 -3.46 -17.58 -9.58
C ALA A 302 -4.82 -16.94 -9.93
N VAL A 303 -5.51 -16.36 -8.95
CA VAL A 303 -6.86 -15.80 -9.08
C VAL A 303 -6.97 -14.48 -8.32
N LEU A 304 -7.89 -13.61 -8.74
CA LEU A 304 -8.20 -12.40 -7.99
C LEU A 304 -9.08 -12.74 -6.78
N SER A 305 -8.58 -12.48 -5.58
CA SER A 305 -9.38 -12.50 -4.35
C SER A 305 -10.05 -11.15 -4.10
N LYS A 306 -11.08 -11.13 -3.24
CA LYS A 306 -11.72 -9.88 -2.80
C LYS A 306 -10.69 -8.95 -2.15
N GLN A 307 -9.94 -9.47 -1.20
CA GLN A 307 -8.94 -8.72 -0.45
C GLN A 307 -7.80 -8.23 -1.35
N GLY A 308 -7.34 -9.06 -2.30
CA GLY A 308 -6.31 -8.68 -3.26
C GLY A 308 -6.77 -7.55 -4.19
N CYS A 309 -8.02 -7.58 -4.65
CA CYS A 309 -8.60 -6.50 -5.45
C CYS A 309 -8.70 -5.18 -4.67
N GLU A 310 -9.14 -5.23 -3.40
CA GLU A 310 -9.25 -4.04 -2.55
C GLU A 310 -7.86 -3.46 -2.26
N LYS A 311 -6.88 -4.29 -1.86
CA LYS A 311 -5.48 -3.91 -1.63
C LYS A 311 -4.86 -3.21 -2.86
N ALA A 312 -5.02 -3.79 -4.04
CA ALA A 312 -4.47 -3.23 -5.27
C ALA A 312 -5.18 -1.92 -5.67
N ALA A 313 -6.50 -1.84 -5.51
CA ALA A 313 -7.26 -0.63 -5.85
C ALA A 313 -6.87 0.55 -4.99
N ASP A 314 -6.73 0.35 -3.67
CA ASP A 314 -6.30 1.41 -2.74
C ASP A 314 -4.88 1.88 -3.06
N PHE A 315 -3.98 0.95 -3.39
CA PHE A 315 -2.60 1.27 -3.77
C PHE A 315 -2.52 2.05 -5.10
N VAL A 316 -3.28 1.66 -6.12
CA VAL A 316 -3.35 2.38 -7.41
C VAL A 316 -3.90 3.79 -7.23
N ASN A 317 -4.93 3.96 -6.41
CA ASN A 317 -5.48 5.30 -6.10
C ASN A 317 -4.44 6.18 -5.39
N PHE A 318 -3.64 5.60 -4.49
CA PHE A 318 -2.53 6.32 -3.87
C PHE A 318 -1.50 6.75 -4.92
N CYS A 319 -1.05 5.84 -5.77
CA CYS A 319 -0.08 6.16 -6.83
C CYS A 319 -0.60 7.27 -7.77
N ASP A 320 -1.88 7.19 -8.16
CA ASP A 320 -2.51 8.22 -9.01
C ASP A 320 -2.58 9.59 -8.32
N ALA A 321 -2.90 9.63 -7.02
CA ALA A 321 -2.97 10.87 -6.25
C ALA A 321 -1.60 11.57 -6.10
N TYR A 322 -0.51 10.81 -6.13
CA TYR A 322 0.85 11.31 -5.94
C TYR A 322 1.71 11.28 -7.21
N GLU A 323 1.09 11.18 -8.39
CA GLU A 323 1.77 11.18 -9.69
C GLU A 323 2.87 10.10 -9.81
N ILE A 324 2.65 8.92 -9.18
CA ILE A 324 3.57 7.78 -9.21
C ILE A 324 3.16 6.84 -10.35
N PRO A 325 4.01 6.61 -11.36
CA PRO A 325 3.75 5.63 -12.43
C PRO A 325 3.49 4.23 -11.88
N VAL A 326 2.69 3.42 -12.57
CA VAL A 326 2.32 2.07 -12.11
C VAL A 326 2.78 0.99 -13.09
N LEU A 327 3.59 0.05 -12.59
CA LEU A 327 3.92 -1.21 -13.26
C LEU A 327 3.00 -2.33 -12.77
N THR A 328 2.47 -3.12 -13.70
CA THR A 328 1.68 -4.31 -13.35
C THR A 328 2.34 -5.57 -13.90
N LEU A 329 2.50 -6.61 -13.06
CA LEU A 329 2.85 -7.95 -13.50
C LEU A 329 1.62 -8.85 -13.42
N THR A 330 1.11 -9.29 -14.58
CA THR A 330 -0.15 -10.05 -14.65
C THR A 330 0.11 -11.54 -14.75
N ASN A 331 -0.41 -12.30 -13.75
CA ASN A 331 -0.47 -13.76 -13.76
C ASN A 331 -1.78 -14.21 -13.11
N VAL A 332 -2.89 -14.19 -13.87
CA VAL A 332 -4.23 -14.46 -13.35
C VAL A 332 -5.07 -15.31 -14.30
N LYS A 333 -5.77 -16.32 -13.75
CA LYS A 333 -6.66 -17.23 -14.51
C LYS A 333 -8.15 -17.01 -14.29
N GLY A 334 -8.53 -16.10 -13.37
CA GLY A 334 -9.93 -15.85 -13.03
C GLY A 334 -10.11 -15.24 -11.65
N TYR A 335 -11.31 -15.38 -11.10
CA TYR A 335 -11.66 -14.91 -9.76
C TYR A 335 -11.72 -16.06 -8.76
N LYS A 336 -11.47 -15.78 -7.46
CA LYS A 336 -11.56 -16.78 -6.39
C LYS A 336 -13.00 -17.27 -6.22
N ALA A 337 -13.22 -18.56 -6.53
CA ALA A 337 -14.53 -19.18 -6.55
C ALA A 337 -14.86 -19.86 -5.22
N THR A 338 -15.22 -19.08 -4.19
CA THR A 338 -15.71 -19.59 -2.89
C THR A 338 -16.96 -18.84 -2.47
N MET A 339 -17.83 -19.47 -1.67
CA MET A 339 -19.03 -18.81 -1.12
C MET A 339 -18.71 -17.54 -0.32
N CYS A 340 -17.59 -17.52 0.36
CA CYS A 340 -17.12 -16.33 1.10
C CYS A 340 -16.71 -15.20 0.13
N SER A 341 -15.96 -15.55 -0.92
CA SER A 341 -15.54 -14.60 -1.95
C SER A 341 -16.72 -14.01 -2.71
N GLU A 342 -17.70 -14.85 -3.08
CA GLU A 342 -18.86 -14.43 -3.86
C GLU A 342 -19.67 -13.30 -3.20
N LYS A 343 -19.65 -13.20 -1.87
CA LYS A 343 -20.33 -12.11 -1.15
C LYS A 343 -19.79 -10.70 -1.43
N GLY A 344 -18.63 -10.57 -2.10
CA GLY A 344 -18.06 -9.25 -2.34
C GLY A 344 -17.10 -9.14 -3.51
N ILE A 345 -16.74 -10.24 -4.19
CA ILE A 345 -15.75 -10.22 -5.26
C ILE A 345 -16.13 -9.30 -6.43
N ALA A 346 -17.40 -9.26 -6.80
CA ALA A 346 -17.86 -8.41 -7.90
C ALA A 346 -17.63 -6.92 -7.59
N LYS A 347 -17.93 -6.50 -6.34
CA LYS A 347 -17.68 -5.12 -5.89
C LYS A 347 -16.18 -4.81 -5.82
N ALA A 348 -15.38 -5.71 -5.28
CA ALA A 348 -13.94 -5.54 -5.15
C ALA A 348 -13.24 -5.50 -6.54
N ALA A 349 -13.64 -6.39 -7.46
CA ALA A 349 -13.14 -6.36 -8.83
C ALA A 349 -13.55 -5.09 -9.58
N ALA A 350 -14.77 -4.59 -9.35
CA ALA A 350 -15.22 -3.30 -9.91
C ALA A 350 -14.39 -2.13 -9.34
N LYS A 351 -14.05 -2.15 -8.05
CA LYS A 351 -13.17 -1.15 -7.41
C LYS A 351 -11.77 -1.15 -8.05
N LEU A 352 -11.17 -2.33 -8.26
CA LEU A 352 -9.88 -2.45 -8.94
C LEU A 352 -9.93 -1.96 -10.38
N THR A 353 -10.96 -2.38 -11.14
CA THR A 353 -11.16 -1.93 -12.52
C THR A 353 -11.34 -0.41 -12.59
N TYR A 354 -12.11 0.16 -11.66
CA TYR A 354 -12.29 1.60 -11.57
C TYR A 354 -10.98 2.33 -11.27
N ALA A 355 -10.17 1.84 -10.32
CA ALA A 355 -8.89 2.44 -9.97
C ALA A 355 -7.96 2.51 -11.20
N PHE A 356 -7.73 1.42 -11.89
CA PHE A 356 -6.90 1.41 -13.10
C PHE A 356 -7.47 2.24 -14.25
N ALA A 357 -8.78 2.14 -14.52
CA ALA A 357 -9.40 2.88 -15.60
C ALA A 357 -9.47 4.40 -15.35
N ASN A 358 -9.53 4.81 -14.08
CA ASN A 358 -9.57 6.22 -13.70
C ASN A 358 -8.18 6.84 -13.57
N ALA A 359 -7.16 6.07 -13.22
CA ALA A 359 -5.80 6.56 -13.01
C ALA A 359 -5.23 7.21 -14.28
N THR A 360 -4.62 8.39 -14.09
CA THR A 360 -4.06 9.25 -15.16
C THR A 360 -2.55 9.10 -15.29
N VAL A 361 -1.88 8.54 -14.28
CA VAL A 361 -0.44 8.28 -14.30
C VAL A 361 -0.03 7.29 -15.41
N PRO A 362 1.25 7.28 -15.84
CA PRO A 362 1.77 6.25 -16.73
C PRO A 362 1.52 4.84 -16.20
N LYS A 363 0.95 3.97 -17.04
CA LYS A 363 0.60 2.60 -16.68
C LYS A 363 1.18 1.60 -17.67
N VAL A 364 2.09 0.76 -17.19
CA VAL A 364 2.71 -0.31 -17.97
C VAL A 364 2.27 -1.67 -17.42
N ASN A 365 1.88 -2.60 -18.30
CA ASN A 365 1.52 -3.96 -17.90
C ASN A 365 2.45 -4.97 -18.59
N VAL A 366 2.94 -5.94 -17.83
CA VAL A 366 3.69 -7.10 -18.34
C VAL A 366 2.94 -8.38 -17.99
N VAL A 367 2.51 -9.12 -18.99
CA VAL A 367 1.89 -10.43 -18.77
C VAL A 367 3.01 -11.47 -18.65
N VAL A 368 3.26 -11.91 -17.43
CA VAL A 368 4.37 -12.83 -17.09
C VAL A 368 3.94 -14.30 -17.07
N GLY A 369 2.64 -14.56 -17.10
CA GLY A 369 2.09 -15.91 -17.05
C GLY A 369 0.70 -15.97 -17.69
N LYS A 370 -0.33 -16.27 -16.89
CA LYS A 370 -1.70 -16.33 -17.38
C LYS A 370 -2.37 -14.95 -17.32
N ALA A 371 -3.18 -14.64 -18.32
CA ALA A 371 -4.06 -13.50 -18.39
C ALA A 371 -5.39 -13.92 -19.01
N LEU A 372 -6.26 -14.55 -18.20
CA LEU A 372 -7.49 -15.17 -18.66
C LEU A 372 -8.75 -14.48 -18.14
N GLY A 373 -9.72 -14.32 -19.04
CA GLY A 373 -11.03 -13.79 -18.74
C GLY A 373 -11.05 -12.32 -18.31
N THR A 374 -12.16 -11.91 -17.70
CA THR A 374 -12.33 -10.52 -17.25
C THR A 374 -11.44 -10.17 -16.05
N ALA A 375 -10.91 -11.14 -15.33
CA ALA A 375 -9.90 -10.92 -14.29
C ALA A 375 -8.61 -10.31 -14.88
N ALA A 376 -8.17 -10.80 -16.04
CA ALA A 376 -7.03 -10.22 -16.77
C ALA A 376 -7.34 -8.79 -17.26
N ILE A 377 -8.59 -8.53 -17.67
CA ILE A 377 -8.99 -7.16 -18.05
C ILE A 377 -8.85 -6.22 -16.85
N ALA A 378 -9.31 -6.63 -15.66
CA ALA A 378 -9.24 -5.83 -14.43
C ALA A 378 -7.80 -5.55 -13.96
N MET A 379 -6.82 -6.37 -14.38
CA MET A 379 -5.39 -6.22 -14.07
C MET A 379 -4.67 -5.33 -15.11
N ASN A 380 -5.06 -4.05 -15.14
CA ASN A 380 -4.40 -3.04 -15.98
C ASN A 380 -4.18 -3.48 -17.43
N SER A 381 -5.21 -4.04 -18.07
CA SER A 381 -5.11 -4.38 -19.49
C SER A 381 -5.17 -3.14 -20.38
N LYS A 382 -4.71 -3.27 -21.62
CA LYS A 382 -4.84 -2.21 -22.63
C LYS A 382 -6.30 -1.77 -22.83
N ALA A 383 -7.25 -2.67 -22.65
CA ALA A 383 -8.68 -2.41 -22.79
C ALA A 383 -9.24 -1.43 -21.73
N ILE A 384 -8.60 -1.31 -20.56
CA ILE A 384 -8.98 -0.37 -19.50
C ILE A 384 -7.98 0.76 -19.30
N GLY A 385 -7.06 0.97 -20.26
CA GLY A 385 -6.21 2.14 -20.31
C GLY A 385 -4.76 1.95 -19.88
N ALA A 386 -4.21 0.71 -19.93
CA ALA A 386 -2.75 0.56 -19.92
C ALA A 386 -2.15 1.26 -21.13
N ASP A 387 -1.13 2.07 -20.93
CA ASP A 387 -0.47 2.82 -22.02
C ASP A 387 0.37 1.89 -22.88
N MET A 388 1.15 1.00 -22.22
CA MET A 388 1.92 -0.04 -22.88
C MET A 388 1.70 -1.40 -22.21
N THR A 389 1.57 -2.44 -23.04
CA THR A 389 1.39 -3.83 -22.61
C THR A 389 2.40 -4.72 -23.28
N PHE A 390 3.21 -5.40 -22.46
CA PHE A 390 4.17 -6.41 -22.90
C PHE A 390 3.71 -7.80 -22.46
N ALA A 391 4.23 -8.83 -23.12
CA ALA A 391 4.00 -10.20 -22.69
C ALA A 391 5.27 -11.04 -22.85
N TRP A 392 5.48 -11.98 -21.95
CA TRP A 392 6.52 -12.99 -22.14
C TRP A 392 6.10 -14.00 -23.23
N PRO A 393 7.05 -14.68 -23.90
CA PRO A 393 6.74 -15.58 -25.02
C PRO A 393 5.75 -16.68 -24.66
N ASP A 394 5.86 -17.24 -23.46
CA ASP A 394 5.03 -18.34 -22.97
C ASP A 394 3.73 -17.89 -22.29
N ALA A 395 3.45 -16.60 -22.27
CA ALA A 395 2.25 -16.06 -21.66
C ALA A 395 0.97 -16.54 -22.36
N GLN A 396 -0.04 -16.88 -21.55
CA GLN A 396 -1.35 -17.32 -22.03
C GLN A 396 -2.37 -16.18 -21.86
N ILE A 397 -2.82 -15.61 -22.96
CA ILE A 397 -3.71 -14.46 -22.99
C ILE A 397 -4.99 -14.81 -23.75
N GLY A 398 -6.12 -14.94 -23.06
CA GLY A 398 -7.36 -15.36 -23.69
C GLY A 398 -8.60 -15.32 -22.80
N THR A 399 -9.69 -15.86 -23.30
CA THR A 399 -10.97 -15.87 -22.57
C THR A 399 -10.96 -16.86 -21.41
N MET A 400 -10.46 -18.08 -21.65
CA MET A 400 -10.34 -19.17 -20.69
C MET A 400 -9.37 -20.23 -21.21
N GLU A 401 -9.00 -21.19 -20.38
CA GLU A 401 -8.17 -22.33 -20.79
C GLU A 401 -8.88 -23.14 -21.89
N GLY A 402 -8.14 -23.56 -22.91
CA GLY A 402 -8.69 -24.26 -24.08
C GLY A 402 -9.45 -25.54 -23.73
N LYS A 403 -9.03 -26.26 -22.69
CA LYS A 403 -9.75 -27.45 -22.22
C LYS A 403 -11.17 -27.14 -21.74
N LEU A 404 -11.33 -26.00 -21.04
CA LEU A 404 -12.66 -25.55 -20.60
C LEU A 404 -13.50 -25.06 -21.77
N ALA A 405 -12.89 -24.26 -22.66
CA ALA A 405 -13.57 -23.77 -23.87
C ALA A 405 -14.04 -24.92 -24.76
N ALA A 406 -13.16 -25.91 -25.01
CA ALA A 406 -13.53 -27.08 -25.82
C ALA A 406 -14.64 -27.92 -25.20
N LYS A 407 -14.64 -28.12 -23.86
CA LYS A 407 -15.74 -28.80 -23.17
C LYS A 407 -17.08 -28.09 -23.35
N ILE A 408 -17.09 -26.77 -23.33
CA ILE A 408 -18.32 -25.97 -23.50
C ILE A 408 -18.80 -25.99 -24.96
N MET A 409 -17.87 -25.78 -25.91
CA MET A 409 -18.22 -25.67 -27.34
C MET A 409 -18.53 -27.02 -28.01
N TYR A 410 -17.94 -28.10 -27.51
CA TYR A 410 -18.07 -29.45 -28.05
C TYR A 410 -18.67 -30.41 -27.02
N ASP A 411 -19.64 -29.92 -26.24
CA ASP A 411 -20.35 -30.73 -25.24
C ASP A 411 -20.94 -31.99 -25.87
N GLY A 412 -20.79 -33.13 -25.19
CA GLY A 412 -21.25 -34.43 -25.68
C GLY A 412 -20.29 -35.15 -26.65
N GLN A 413 -19.17 -34.53 -27.06
CA GLN A 413 -18.13 -35.23 -27.89
C GLN A 413 -17.19 -36.05 -27.01
N GLY A 414 -16.47 -37.02 -27.68
CA GLY A 414 -15.49 -37.86 -26.99
C GLY A 414 -14.28 -37.09 -26.49
N ALA A 415 -13.58 -37.65 -25.47
CA ALA A 415 -12.43 -37.02 -24.82
C ALA A 415 -11.31 -36.64 -25.82
N ASP A 416 -11.08 -37.45 -26.84
CA ASP A 416 -10.05 -37.19 -27.84
C ASP A 416 -10.34 -35.95 -28.67
N VAL A 417 -11.60 -35.80 -29.11
CA VAL A 417 -12.07 -34.59 -29.83
C VAL A 417 -11.95 -33.34 -28.94
N ILE A 418 -12.34 -33.45 -27.69
CA ILE A 418 -12.22 -32.32 -26.73
C ILE A 418 -10.75 -31.92 -26.54
N ASN A 419 -9.83 -32.88 -26.42
CA ASN A 419 -8.41 -32.59 -26.25
C ASN A 419 -7.79 -31.97 -27.52
N GLU A 420 -8.13 -32.47 -28.72
CA GLU A 420 -7.71 -31.88 -29.98
C GLU A 420 -8.19 -30.43 -30.12
N LYS A 421 -9.49 -30.18 -29.87
CA LYS A 421 -10.07 -28.85 -29.96
C LYS A 421 -9.59 -27.90 -28.85
N ALA A 422 -9.21 -28.40 -27.69
CA ALA A 422 -8.56 -27.64 -26.65
C ALA A 422 -7.19 -27.13 -27.12
N ALA A 423 -6.36 -27.99 -27.69
CA ALA A 423 -5.04 -27.59 -28.20
C ALA A 423 -5.15 -26.61 -29.38
N GLU A 424 -6.12 -26.82 -30.28
CA GLU A 424 -6.42 -25.88 -31.36
C GLU A 424 -6.86 -24.50 -30.80
N TYR A 425 -7.73 -24.49 -29.83
CA TYR A 425 -8.20 -23.26 -29.20
C TYR A 425 -7.05 -22.50 -28.52
N ASP A 426 -6.21 -23.17 -27.74
CA ASP A 426 -5.08 -22.56 -27.04
C ASP A 426 -4.10 -21.93 -28.05
N ALA A 427 -3.75 -22.67 -29.14
CA ALA A 427 -2.86 -22.16 -30.15
C ALA A 427 -3.39 -20.92 -30.90
N LEU A 428 -4.69 -20.91 -31.21
CA LEU A 428 -5.31 -19.83 -31.97
C LEU A 428 -5.70 -18.61 -31.12
N ASN A 429 -6.12 -18.82 -29.87
CA ASN A 429 -6.79 -17.80 -29.06
C ASN A 429 -6.11 -17.47 -27.73
N CYS A 430 -5.16 -18.29 -27.26
CA CYS A 430 -4.58 -18.08 -25.93
C CYS A 430 -3.05 -17.80 -25.95
N SER A 431 -2.39 -17.76 -27.10
CA SER A 431 -0.95 -17.46 -27.16
C SER A 431 -0.66 -15.96 -27.12
N ALA A 432 0.48 -15.56 -26.55
CA ALA A 432 0.99 -14.18 -26.60
C ALA A 432 1.06 -13.64 -28.03
N GLY A 433 1.52 -14.47 -28.99
CA GLY A 433 1.56 -14.13 -30.41
C GLY A 433 0.19 -13.87 -31.01
N SER A 434 -0.84 -14.58 -30.57
CA SER A 434 -2.23 -14.34 -31.00
C SER A 434 -2.75 -12.99 -30.46
N ALA A 435 -2.47 -12.67 -29.22
CA ALA A 435 -2.85 -11.40 -28.59
C ALA A 435 -2.11 -10.21 -29.25
N ALA A 436 -0.81 -10.35 -29.55
CA ALA A 436 -0.02 -9.34 -30.24
C ALA A 436 -0.54 -9.04 -31.65
N ARG A 437 -0.88 -10.09 -32.45
CA ARG A 437 -1.48 -9.90 -33.77
C ARG A 437 -2.82 -9.17 -33.75
N ARG A 438 -3.53 -9.22 -32.63
CA ARG A 438 -4.81 -8.48 -32.42
C ARG A 438 -4.63 -7.08 -31.81
N GLY A 439 -3.37 -6.69 -31.49
CA GLY A 439 -3.07 -5.40 -30.90
C GLY A 439 -3.38 -5.29 -29.41
N TYR A 440 -3.58 -6.42 -28.69
CA TYR A 440 -3.81 -6.43 -27.25
C TYR A 440 -2.50 -6.40 -26.45
N VAL A 441 -1.38 -6.74 -27.11
CA VAL A 441 -0.02 -6.68 -26.59
C VAL A 441 0.82 -5.90 -27.59
N ASP A 442 1.59 -4.93 -27.12
CA ASP A 442 2.41 -4.06 -27.97
C ASP A 442 3.69 -4.76 -28.41
N SER A 443 4.31 -5.55 -27.53
CA SER A 443 5.51 -6.34 -27.86
C SER A 443 5.60 -7.60 -27.01
N ILE A 444 6.19 -8.65 -27.61
CA ILE A 444 6.60 -9.86 -26.88
C ILE A 444 8.05 -9.67 -26.50
N VAL A 445 8.35 -9.82 -25.21
CA VAL A 445 9.63 -9.48 -24.59
C VAL A 445 10.16 -10.69 -23.84
N GLU A 446 11.41 -11.05 -24.07
CA GLU A 446 12.06 -12.09 -23.28
C GLU A 446 12.10 -11.71 -21.80
N PRO A 447 11.87 -12.64 -20.86
CA PRO A 447 11.90 -12.34 -19.43
C PRO A 447 13.16 -11.58 -19.03
N ALA A 448 14.32 -12.00 -19.50
CA ALA A 448 15.62 -11.42 -19.19
C ALA A 448 15.76 -9.93 -19.61
N ASP A 449 14.99 -9.49 -20.60
CA ASP A 449 15.03 -8.14 -21.16
C ASP A 449 13.94 -7.22 -20.58
N THR A 450 13.07 -7.73 -19.72
CA THR A 450 11.87 -7.01 -19.23
C THR A 450 12.21 -5.64 -18.65
N ARG A 451 13.28 -5.53 -17.84
CA ARG A 451 13.69 -4.28 -17.18
C ARG A 451 13.88 -3.13 -18.18
N LYS A 452 14.69 -3.33 -19.22
CA LYS A 452 14.98 -2.28 -20.20
C LYS A 452 13.75 -1.83 -20.99
N TYR A 453 12.82 -2.76 -21.29
CA TYR A 453 11.56 -2.41 -21.96
C TYR A 453 10.63 -1.61 -21.07
N VAL A 454 10.56 -1.95 -19.77
CA VAL A 454 9.73 -1.23 -18.79
C VAL A 454 10.29 0.17 -18.54
N ILE A 455 11.62 0.31 -18.35
CA ILE A 455 12.28 1.62 -18.21
C ILE A 455 12.01 2.48 -19.45
N GLY A 456 12.29 1.97 -20.66
CA GLY A 456 12.05 2.72 -21.89
C GLY A 456 10.58 3.11 -22.08
N ALA A 457 9.62 2.28 -21.62
CA ALA A 457 8.20 2.63 -21.65
C ALA A 457 7.89 3.81 -20.71
N PHE A 458 8.41 3.81 -19.48
CA PHE A 458 8.18 4.92 -18.55
C PHE A 458 8.87 6.20 -19.00
N GLU A 459 10.08 6.13 -19.58
CA GLU A 459 10.75 7.27 -20.18
C GLU A 459 9.91 7.91 -21.31
N MET A 460 9.34 7.08 -22.20
CA MET A 460 8.48 7.57 -23.28
C MET A 460 7.17 8.19 -22.76
N LEU A 461 6.68 7.70 -21.62
CA LEU A 461 5.44 8.16 -20.98
C LEU A 461 5.66 9.29 -19.97
N PHE A 462 6.88 9.77 -19.78
CA PHE A 462 7.21 10.78 -18.78
C PHE A 462 6.39 12.06 -18.91
N THR A 463 6.06 12.47 -20.13
CA THR A 463 5.24 13.66 -20.39
C THR A 463 3.74 13.36 -20.56
N LYS A 464 3.30 12.15 -20.20
CA LYS A 464 1.87 11.80 -20.28
C LYS A 464 1.04 12.78 -19.46
N SER A 465 -0.03 13.28 -20.06
CA SER A 465 -1.02 14.14 -19.41
C SER A 465 -2.41 13.72 -19.82
N GLU A 466 -3.26 13.42 -18.86
CA GLU A 466 -4.67 13.09 -19.05
C GLU A 466 -5.54 13.86 -18.08
N ASP A 467 -6.59 14.50 -18.58
CA ASP A 467 -7.59 15.18 -17.75
C ASP A 467 -8.73 14.23 -17.37
N ARG A 468 -9.11 14.25 -16.12
CA ARG A 468 -10.30 13.56 -15.58
C ARG A 468 -11.18 14.54 -14.83
N PRO A 469 -12.51 14.31 -14.73
CA PRO A 469 -13.37 15.14 -13.90
C PRO A 469 -12.90 15.19 -12.44
N ALA A 470 -12.69 16.40 -11.90
CA ALA A 470 -12.11 16.62 -10.58
C ALA A 470 -12.93 15.99 -9.41
N LYS A 471 -14.23 15.78 -9.61
CA LYS A 471 -15.13 15.22 -8.58
C LYS A 471 -15.80 13.95 -9.04
N LYS A 472 -15.02 12.91 -9.28
CA LYS A 472 -15.51 11.57 -9.54
C LYS A 472 -15.72 10.81 -8.25
N HIS A 473 -16.89 10.20 -8.04
CA HIS A 473 -17.18 9.54 -6.76
C HIS A 473 -16.85 8.03 -6.75
N GLY A 474 -16.56 7.44 -7.92
CA GLY A 474 -16.48 6.00 -8.05
C GLY A 474 -17.86 5.33 -8.06
N THR A 475 -17.88 4.05 -8.37
CA THR A 475 -19.11 3.24 -8.39
C THR A 475 -19.21 2.29 -7.19
N VAL A 476 -18.27 2.29 -6.28
CA VAL A 476 -18.07 1.29 -5.22
C VAL A 476 -17.76 1.91 -3.88
#